data_23b7c8b55d222aa59ab7f6efdcc1a7f6
#
_entry.id   23b7c8b55d222aa59ab7f6efdcc1a7f6
#
_cell.length_a   1.000
_cell.length_b   1.000
_cell.length_c   1.000
_cell.angle_alpha   90.00
_cell.angle_beta   90.00
_cell.angle_gamma   90.00
#
_symmetry.space_group_name_H-M   'P 1'
#
loop_
_entity.id
_entity.type
_entity.pdbx_description
1 polymer ?
#
loop_
_entity_poly.entity_id
_entity_poly.type
_entity_poly.pdbx_seq_one_letter_code
_entity_poly.pdbx_strand_id
1 'polypeptide(L)'
;MQLRAALTVIAIGLAAPLAAKPLPLPPAIYTDPVHDKANPARMETLHVPSGGVTINGIAYLAAGKGPHPTLVICHGWPGNEKNLDLAQAVRRAGWNAVTFNYRGSWGSPGSFRFAQNPDDAQAVIALLRDPANAAKLGIDPARIAIIGHSMGGWVSATVGARDHRLLGAGLISAGNMGILKGLPRDALVKESASNAETLADTSPERMADELISAPDWFDFRNGAAALADRPFLALTSDDGLAGHTDDLVKAIRARGGRRVTAYHAPTDHGWSDRRIDLEGHVIRWLATLTPPRK
;
A
#
# COMPACT_ATOMS: atom_id res chain seq x y z
N MET A 1 -16.71 -26.41 71.35
CA MET A 1 -16.22 -27.03 70.09
C MET A 1 -16.24 -25.96 68.98
N GLN A 2 -15.11 -25.35 68.75
CA GLN A 2 -15.00 -24.26 67.74
C GLN A 2 -14.38 -24.85 66.48
N LEU A 3 -15.13 -24.85 65.38
CA LEU A 3 -14.64 -25.19 64.03
C LEU A 3 -13.87 -23.97 63.46
N ARG A 4 -12.57 -24.15 63.20
CA ARG A 4 -11.76 -23.20 62.39
C ARG A 4 -11.86 -23.58 60.93
N ALA A 5 -12.50 -22.72 60.12
CA ALA A 5 -12.48 -22.83 58.66
C ALA A 5 -11.16 -22.27 58.13
N ALA A 6 -10.40 -23.10 57.42
CA ALA A 6 -9.20 -22.69 56.70
C ALA A 6 -9.60 -22.20 55.28
N LEU A 7 -9.38 -20.93 55.00
CA LEU A 7 -9.49 -20.39 53.63
C LEU A 7 -8.19 -20.67 52.87
N THR A 8 -8.29 -21.52 51.83
CA THR A 8 -7.20 -21.72 50.86
C THR A 8 -7.32 -20.67 49.78
N VAL A 9 -6.38 -19.71 49.73
CA VAL A 9 -6.28 -18.72 48.67
C VAL A 9 -5.52 -19.35 47.49
N ILE A 10 -6.23 -19.62 46.39
CA ILE A 10 -5.63 -20.06 45.14
C ILE A 10 -5.12 -18.79 44.39
N ALA A 11 -3.81 -18.58 44.36
CA ALA A 11 -3.18 -17.54 43.55
C ALA A 11 -3.19 -17.98 42.08
N ILE A 12 -4.08 -17.41 41.28
CA ILE A 12 -4.05 -17.53 39.81
C ILE A 12 -2.95 -16.62 39.30
N GLY A 13 -1.79 -17.20 39.00
CA GLY A 13 -0.72 -16.49 38.32
C GLY A 13 -1.12 -16.13 36.88
N LEU A 14 -1.38 -14.85 36.62
CA LEU A 14 -1.51 -14.31 35.29
C LEU A 14 -0.13 -14.41 34.61
N ALA A 15 0.07 -15.41 33.76
CA ALA A 15 1.23 -15.45 32.85
C ALA A 15 1.13 -14.28 31.88
N ALA A 16 1.99 -13.27 32.03
CA ALA A 16 2.15 -12.22 31.03
C ALA A 16 2.53 -12.85 29.68
N PRO A 17 1.91 -12.43 28.56
CA PRO A 17 2.30 -12.94 27.24
C PRO A 17 3.78 -12.62 27.01
N LEU A 18 4.58 -13.66 26.73
CA LEU A 18 5.95 -13.49 26.27
C LEU A 18 5.91 -12.63 25.00
N ALA A 19 6.41 -11.39 25.09
CA ALA A 19 6.58 -10.56 23.92
C ALA A 19 7.49 -11.30 22.93
N ALA A 20 6.98 -11.60 21.73
CA ALA A 20 7.76 -12.24 20.68
C ALA A 20 8.97 -11.36 20.39
N LYS A 21 10.17 -11.95 20.31
CA LYS A 21 11.38 -11.21 19.94
C LYS A 21 11.14 -10.53 18.59
N PRO A 22 11.50 -9.24 18.43
CA PRO A 22 11.41 -8.56 17.14
C PRO A 22 12.16 -9.37 16.06
N LEU A 23 11.54 -9.52 14.90
CA LEU A 23 12.21 -10.16 13.77
C LEU A 23 13.42 -9.31 13.34
N PRO A 24 14.57 -9.91 13.01
CA PRO A 24 15.72 -9.15 12.55
C PRO A 24 15.37 -8.34 11.30
N LEU A 25 15.84 -7.09 11.25
CA LEU A 25 15.59 -6.21 10.11
C LEU A 25 16.24 -6.76 8.85
N PRO A 26 15.56 -6.71 7.69
CA PRO A 26 16.19 -7.04 6.41
C PRO A 26 17.41 -6.15 6.15
N PRO A 27 18.57 -6.68 5.70
CA PRO A 27 19.77 -5.87 5.46
C PRO A 27 19.56 -4.70 4.51
N ALA A 28 18.68 -4.82 3.52
CA ALA A 28 18.34 -3.77 2.57
C ALA A 28 17.84 -2.45 3.20
N ILE A 29 17.46 -2.46 4.49
CA ILE A 29 17.02 -1.25 5.20
C ILE A 29 18.22 -0.35 5.53
N TYR A 30 19.36 -0.94 5.90
CA TYR A 30 20.53 -0.22 6.42
C TYR A 30 21.85 -0.50 5.68
N THR A 31 21.82 -1.33 4.60
CA THR A 31 22.99 -1.69 3.82
C THR A 31 22.75 -1.46 2.34
N ASP A 32 23.66 -0.75 1.68
CA ASP A 32 23.63 -0.60 0.24
C ASP A 32 24.02 -1.91 -0.45
N PRO A 33 23.46 -2.19 -1.65
CA PRO A 33 23.86 -3.36 -2.42
C PRO A 33 25.32 -3.23 -2.91
N VAL A 34 25.94 -4.36 -3.21
CA VAL A 34 27.25 -4.37 -3.87
C VAL A 34 27.15 -3.59 -5.18
N HIS A 35 28.15 -2.70 -5.41
CA HIS A 35 28.19 -1.91 -6.63
C HIS A 35 28.40 -2.77 -7.86
N ASP A 36 27.40 -2.88 -8.72
CA ASP A 36 27.47 -3.53 -10.03
C ASP A 36 27.74 -2.50 -11.11
N LYS A 37 28.99 -2.45 -11.63
CA LYS A 37 29.37 -1.49 -12.69
C LYS A 37 28.66 -1.74 -14.01
N ALA A 38 28.27 -2.97 -14.30
CA ALA A 38 27.59 -3.34 -15.54
C ALA A 38 26.09 -3.06 -15.49
N ASN A 39 25.50 -3.18 -14.31
CA ASN A 39 24.05 -2.99 -14.08
C ASN A 39 23.83 -2.19 -12.79
N PRO A 40 24.18 -0.88 -12.79
CA PRO A 40 24.08 -0.06 -11.59
C PRO A 40 22.62 0.22 -11.22
N ALA A 41 22.36 0.40 -9.93
CA ALA A 41 21.09 0.96 -9.48
C ALA A 41 20.93 2.38 -10.06
N ARG A 42 19.73 2.74 -10.52
CA ARG A 42 19.45 4.02 -11.13
C ARG A 42 18.00 4.46 -10.93
N MET A 43 17.68 5.68 -11.31
CA MET A 43 16.31 6.20 -11.39
C MET A 43 16.01 6.62 -12.82
N GLU A 44 14.74 6.41 -13.22
CA GLU A 44 14.23 6.82 -14.53
C GLU A 44 12.90 7.56 -14.32
N THR A 45 12.77 8.70 -14.97
CA THR A 45 11.48 9.41 -15.03
C THR A 45 10.53 8.64 -15.94
N LEU A 46 9.30 8.47 -15.48
CA LEU A 46 8.23 7.86 -16.25
C LEU A 46 7.22 8.91 -16.70
N HIS A 47 6.83 8.81 -17.95
CA HIS A 47 5.75 9.56 -18.57
C HIS A 47 4.67 8.56 -18.99
N VAL A 48 3.61 8.46 -18.19
CA VAL A 48 2.59 7.41 -18.34
C VAL A 48 1.34 7.97 -18.99
N PRO A 49 0.97 7.54 -20.21
CA PRO A 49 -0.32 7.92 -20.80
C PRO A 49 -1.48 7.39 -19.96
N SER A 50 -2.35 8.27 -19.48
CA SER A 50 -3.54 7.92 -18.72
C SER A 50 -4.67 8.91 -18.95
N GLY A 51 -5.84 8.44 -19.36
CA GLY A 51 -7.05 9.27 -19.49
C GLY A 51 -6.89 10.51 -20.40
N GLY A 52 -6.11 10.40 -21.47
CA GLY A 52 -5.88 11.49 -22.43
C GLY A 52 -4.78 12.47 -22.03
N VAL A 53 -4.12 12.29 -20.89
CA VAL A 53 -2.95 13.08 -20.46
C VAL A 53 -1.76 12.18 -20.17
N THR A 54 -0.60 12.78 -19.88
CA THR A 54 0.61 12.04 -19.49
C THR A 54 0.92 12.34 -18.02
N ILE A 55 0.72 11.37 -17.15
CA ILE A 55 1.02 11.50 -15.73
C ILE A 55 2.50 11.22 -15.43
N ASN A 56 3.00 11.80 -14.34
CA ASN A 56 4.40 11.74 -13.95
C ASN A 56 4.65 10.60 -12.96
N GLY A 57 5.77 9.89 -13.15
CA GLY A 57 6.23 8.86 -12.21
C GLY A 57 7.75 8.75 -12.18
N ILE A 58 8.25 7.96 -11.25
CA ILE A 58 9.67 7.63 -11.10
C ILE A 58 9.80 6.12 -10.88
N ALA A 59 10.69 5.50 -11.66
CA ALA A 59 11.13 4.14 -11.43
C ALA A 59 12.47 4.14 -10.70
N TYR A 60 12.53 3.50 -9.55
CA TYR A 60 13.75 3.18 -8.78
C TYR A 60 14.20 1.78 -9.19
N LEU A 61 15.21 1.70 -10.03
CA LEU A 61 15.65 0.44 -10.64
C LEU A 61 16.78 -0.20 -9.83
N ALA A 62 16.61 -1.47 -9.51
CA ALA A 62 17.55 -2.25 -8.70
C ALA A 62 18.88 -2.48 -9.43
N ALA A 63 19.95 -2.63 -8.65
CA ALA A 63 21.25 -3.09 -9.16
C ALA A 63 21.21 -4.57 -9.52
N GLY A 64 22.07 -4.97 -10.45
CA GLY A 64 22.22 -6.36 -10.89
C GLY A 64 21.53 -6.66 -12.21
N LYS A 65 21.88 -7.82 -12.78
CA LYS A 65 21.31 -8.28 -14.05
C LYS A 65 19.83 -8.64 -13.86
N GLY A 66 18.93 -7.83 -14.45
CA GLY A 66 17.50 -8.08 -14.47
C GLY A 66 17.09 -9.34 -15.27
N PRO A 67 15.78 -9.53 -15.51
CA PRO A 67 14.70 -8.63 -15.09
C PRO A 67 14.36 -8.77 -13.61
N HIS A 68 14.04 -7.64 -12.95
CA HIS A 68 13.67 -7.59 -11.53
C HIS A 68 12.15 -7.55 -11.34
N PRO A 69 11.64 -8.13 -10.23
CA PRO A 69 10.26 -7.91 -9.82
C PRO A 69 10.04 -6.43 -9.48
N THR A 70 8.81 -5.94 -9.55
CA THR A 70 8.50 -4.53 -9.39
C THR A 70 7.35 -4.31 -8.41
N LEU A 71 7.53 -3.36 -7.48
CA LEU A 71 6.49 -2.86 -6.59
C LEU A 71 5.98 -1.50 -7.08
N VAL A 72 4.68 -1.38 -7.35
CA VAL A 72 4.01 -0.11 -7.60
C VAL A 72 3.51 0.44 -6.26
N ILE A 73 3.84 1.70 -5.94
CA ILE A 73 3.51 2.36 -4.69
C ILE A 73 2.54 3.51 -4.97
N CYS A 74 1.34 3.43 -4.42
CA CYS A 74 0.27 4.40 -4.58
C CYS A 74 0.24 5.35 -3.38
N HIS A 75 0.32 6.67 -3.62
CA HIS A 75 0.24 7.68 -2.57
C HIS A 75 -1.21 7.95 -2.13
N GLY A 76 -1.37 8.62 -0.99
CA GLY A 76 -2.65 8.98 -0.39
C GLY A 76 -3.32 10.22 -0.99
N TRP A 77 -4.23 10.79 -0.23
CA TRP A 77 -4.94 12.03 -0.54
C TRP A 77 -4.58 13.08 0.52
N PRO A 78 -3.96 14.21 0.14
CA PRO A 78 -3.49 14.56 -1.21
C PRO A 78 -2.20 13.84 -1.62
N GLY A 79 -1.54 13.12 -0.72
CA GLY A 79 -0.32 12.36 -0.99
C GLY A 79 0.96 13.09 -0.56
N ASN A 80 0.93 13.72 0.61
CA ASN A 80 2.13 14.31 1.21
C ASN A 80 3.17 13.22 1.55
N GLU A 81 2.71 12.08 2.11
CA GLU A 81 3.55 10.89 2.29
C GLU A 81 3.48 10.01 1.03
N LYS A 82 4.58 10.01 0.29
CA LYS A 82 4.74 9.25 -0.97
C LYS A 82 5.51 7.95 -0.80
N ASN A 83 6.00 7.67 0.39
CA ASN A 83 6.79 6.47 0.70
C ASN A 83 8.06 6.33 -0.18
N LEU A 84 8.79 7.44 -0.39
CA LEU A 84 9.99 7.43 -1.21
C LEU A 84 11.17 6.72 -0.53
N ASP A 85 11.24 6.74 0.78
CA ASP A 85 12.16 5.97 1.61
C ASP A 85 11.92 4.46 1.45
N LEU A 86 10.64 4.03 1.49
CA LEU A 86 10.23 2.66 1.19
C LEU A 86 10.65 2.27 -0.24
N ALA A 87 10.46 3.15 -1.24
CA ALA A 87 10.89 2.87 -2.62
C ALA A 87 12.41 2.63 -2.70
N GLN A 88 13.22 3.39 -1.94
CA GLN A 88 14.66 3.19 -1.85
C GLN A 88 15.02 1.86 -1.15
N ALA A 89 14.34 1.52 -0.06
CA ALA A 89 14.57 0.25 0.65
C ALA A 89 14.20 -0.96 -0.23
N VAL A 90 13.08 -0.89 -0.95
CA VAL A 90 12.63 -1.90 -1.92
C VAL A 90 13.66 -2.08 -3.04
N ARG A 91 14.21 -0.97 -3.58
CA ARG A 91 15.28 -1.02 -4.58
C ARG A 91 16.52 -1.74 -4.04
N ARG A 92 16.97 -1.41 -2.82
CA ARG A 92 18.10 -2.08 -2.17
C ARG A 92 17.85 -3.58 -1.94
N ALA A 93 16.59 -3.97 -1.76
CA ALA A 93 16.18 -5.37 -1.63
C ALA A 93 16.16 -6.15 -2.97
N GLY A 94 16.56 -5.54 -4.09
CA GLY A 94 16.63 -6.18 -5.40
C GLY A 94 15.31 -6.18 -6.18
N TRP A 95 14.32 -5.40 -5.75
CA TRP A 95 13.10 -5.12 -6.48
C TRP A 95 13.19 -3.75 -7.15
N ASN A 96 12.56 -3.57 -8.30
CA ASN A 96 12.26 -2.23 -8.75
C ASN A 96 11.10 -1.66 -7.91
N ALA A 97 11.08 -0.35 -7.71
CA ALA A 97 9.93 0.34 -7.13
C ALA A 97 9.48 1.46 -8.06
N VAL A 98 8.18 1.65 -8.21
CA VAL A 98 7.61 2.71 -9.04
C VAL A 98 6.64 3.52 -8.22
N THR A 99 6.88 4.83 -8.15
CA THR A 99 5.97 5.83 -7.60
C THR A 99 5.44 6.70 -8.72
N PHE A 100 4.23 7.23 -8.59
CA PHE A 100 3.62 8.09 -9.61
C PHE A 100 2.63 9.06 -8.95
N ASN A 101 2.26 10.10 -9.67
CA ASN A 101 1.21 11.03 -9.26
C ASN A 101 -0.02 10.83 -10.15
N TYR A 102 -1.21 10.72 -9.54
CA TYR A 102 -2.47 10.59 -10.27
C TYR A 102 -2.74 11.83 -11.15
N ARG A 103 -3.66 11.71 -12.10
CA ARG A 103 -4.16 12.86 -12.88
C ARG A 103 -4.59 13.99 -11.95
N GLY A 104 -4.16 15.22 -12.28
CA GLY A 104 -4.46 16.40 -11.49
C GLY A 104 -3.87 16.39 -10.08
N SER A 105 -2.81 15.63 -9.82
CA SER A 105 -2.16 15.55 -8.51
C SER A 105 -0.65 15.80 -8.65
N TRP A 106 -0.11 16.67 -7.81
CA TRP A 106 1.33 16.89 -7.67
C TRP A 106 2.06 17.15 -9.00
N GLY A 107 1.49 18.01 -9.86
CA GLY A 107 2.06 18.38 -11.14
C GLY A 107 1.82 17.40 -12.29
N SER A 108 1.13 16.29 -12.07
CA SER A 108 0.56 15.52 -13.17
C SER A 108 -0.60 16.28 -13.81
N PRO A 109 -0.67 16.37 -15.16
CA PRO A 109 -1.75 17.06 -15.86
C PRO A 109 -3.13 16.41 -15.61
N GLY A 110 -4.17 17.14 -16.01
CA GLY A 110 -5.56 16.69 -15.93
C GLY A 110 -6.25 17.13 -14.64
N SER A 111 -7.47 16.63 -14.44
CA SER A 111 -8.33 16.96 -13.31
C SER A 111 -8.26 15.86 -12.27
N PHE A 112 -8.16 16.21 -10.98
CA PHE A 112 -8.24 15.21 -9.92
C PHE A 112 -9.67 14.72 -9.72
N ARG A 113 -9.85 13.40 -9.71
CA ARG A 113 -11.10 12.70 -9.35
C ARG A 113 -10.73 11.37 -8.70
N PHE A 114 -11.43 10.99 -7.62
CA PHE A 114 -11.16 9.72 -6.93
C PHE A 114 -11.39 8.52 -7.86
N ALA A 115 -12.49 8.52 -8.60
CA ALA A 115 -12.90 7.40 -9.44
C ALA A 115 -11.85 6.99 -10.50
N GLN A 116 -10.99 7.90 -10.91
CA GLN A 116 -9.98 7.64 -11.94
C GLN A 116 -8.62 7.16 -11.38
N ASN A 117 -8.37 7.29 -10.06
CA ASN A 117 -7.08 6.93 -9.48
C ASN A 117 -6.72 5.44 -9.66
N PRO A 118 -7.67 4.47 -9.54
CA PRO A 118 -7.38 3.09 -9.90
C PRO A 118 -7.00 2.89 -11.38
N ASP A 119 -7.60 3.66 -12.30
CA ASP A 119 -7.29 3.58 -13.72
C ASP A 119 -5.89 4.12 -14.02
N ASP A 120 -5.45 5.19 -13.31
CA ASP A 120 -4.09 5.70 -13.40
C ASP A 120 -3.06 4.66 -12.91
N ALA A 121 -3.34 3.97 -11.81
CA ALA A 121 -2.49 2.89 -11.34
C ALA A 121 -2.44 1.71 -12.33
N GLN A 122 -3.56 1.38 -12.97
CA GLN A 122 -3.60 0.36 -14.03
C GLN A 122 -2.82 0.80 -15.28
N ALA A 123 -2.86 2.09 -15.65
CA ALA A 123 -2.05 2.64 -16.75
C ALA A 123 -0.55 2.52 -16.46
N VAL A 124 -0.12 2.78 -15.21
CA VAL A 124 1.27 2.54 -14.77
C VAL A 124 1.62 1.06 -14.94
N ILE A 125 0.81 0.14 -14.44
CA ILE A 125 1.05 -1.30 -14.55
C ILE A 125 1.09 -1.75 -16.03
N ALA A 126 0.21 -1.21 -16.87
CA ALA A 126 0.20 -1.51 -18.31
C ALA A 126 1.50 -1.05 -19.00
N LEU A 127 1.99 0.16 -18.69
CA LEU A 127 3.28 0.66 -19.18
C LEU A 127 4.44 -0.26 -18.75
N LEU A 128 4.45 -0.73 -17.49
CA LEU A 128 5.48 -1.62 -16.98
C LEU A 128 5.43 -3.03 -17.60
N ARG A 129 4.27 -3.45 -18.10
CA ARG A 129 4.06 -4.72 -18.80
C ARG A 129 4.29 -4.66 -20.30
N ASP A 130 4.37 -3.46 -20.86
CA ASP A 130 4.73 -3.29 -22.27
C ASP A 130 6.13 -3.87 -22.53
N PRO A 131 6.32 -4.75 -23.52
CA PRO A 131 7.60 -5.44 -23.73
C PRO A 131 8.79 -4.51 -23.95
N ALA A 132 8.61 -3.39 -24.64
CA ALA A 132 9.68 -2.45 -24.91
C ALA A 132 10.09 -1.70 -23.63
N ASN A 133 9.09 -1.24 -22.84
CA ASN A 133 9.34 -0.60 -21.56
C ASN A 133 9.92 -1.57 -20.53
N ALA A 134 9.41 -2.78 -20.45
CA ALA A 134 9.91 -3.82 -19.55
C ALA A 134 11.39 -4.13 -19.82
N ALA A 135 11.76 -4.30 -21.10
CA ALA A 135 13.15 -4.53 -21.51
C ALA A 135 14.05 -3.33 -21.16
N LYS A 136 13.62 -2.09 -21.49
CA LYS A 136 14.35 -0.86 -21.20
C LYS A 136 14.61 -0.65 -19.70
N LEU A 137 13.60 -0.95 -18.87
CA LEU A 137 13.62 -0.72 -17.43
C LEU A 137 14.12 -1.94 -16.63
N GLY A 138 14.39 -3.07 -17.27
CA GLY A 138 14.80 -4.30 -16.59
C GLY A 138 13.72 -4.86 -15.67
N ILE A 139 12.46 -4.77 -16.08
CA ILE A 139 11.28 -5.22 -15.34
C ILE A 139 10.87 -6.63 -15.78
N ASP A 140 10.52 -7.48 -14.81
CA ASP A 140 9.81 -8.71 -15.10
C ASP A 140 8.29 -8.44 -15.14
N PRO A 141 7.65 -8.43 -16.33
CA PRO A 141 6.24 -8.07 -16.46
C PRO A 141 5.28 -9.07 -15.80
N ALA A 142 5.76 -10.28 -15.50
CA ALA A 142 5.00 -11.30 -14.78
C ALA A 142 5.11 -11.16 -13.25
N ARG A 143 6.04 -10.34 -12.75
CA ARG A 143 6.30 -10.21 -11.31
C ARG A 143 6.11 -8.76 -10.83
N ILE A 144 4.87 -8.31 -10.86
CA ILE A 144 4.46 -6.98 -10.37
C ILE A 144 3.55 -7.16 -9.16
N ALA A 145 3.80 -6.39 -8.10
CA ALA A 145 2.94 -6.24 -6.92
C ALA A 145 2.54 -4.76 -6.76
N ILE A 146 1.49 -4.50 -6.01
CA ILE A 146 0.99 -3.15 -5.73
C ILE A 146 0.83 -2.94 -4.22
N ILE A 147 1.17 -1.75 -3.72
CA ILE A 147 0.92 -1.33 -2.34
C ILE A 147 0.50 0.14 -2.33
N GLY A 148 -0.28 0.54 -1.33
CA GLY A 148 -0.68 1.94 -1.23
C GLY A 148 -0.90 2.39 0.21
N HIS A 149 -0.66 3.69 0.44
CA HIS A 149 -0.85 4.36 1.71
C HIS A 149 -2.14 5.19 1.69
N SER A 150 -2.93 5.14 2.78
CA SER A 150 -4.14 5.96 2.92
C SER A 150 -5.16 5.68 1.79
N MET A 151 -5.60 6.71 1.05
CA MET A 151 -6.38 6.54 -0.19
C MET A 151 -5.67 5.62 -1.20
N GLY A 152 -4.33 5.68 -1.29
CA GLY A 152 -3.57 4.77 -2.15
C GLY A 152 -3.74 3.30 -1.78
N GLY A 153 -4.03 2.99 -0.52
CA GLY A 153 -4.42 1.64 -0.09
C GLY A 153 -5.75 1.20 -0.69
N TRP A 154 -6.73 2.10 -0.75
CA TRP A 154 -7.98 1.85 -1.48
C TRP A 154 -7.72 1.60 -2.98
N VAL A 155 -6.85 2.41 -3.60
CA VAL A 155 -6.43 2.18 -5.00
C VAL A 155 -5.78 0.80 -5.14
N SER A 156 -4.84 0.45 -4.25
CA SER A 156 -4.14 -0.84 -4.27
C SER A 156 -5.10 -2.02 -4.12
N ALA A 157 -6.06 -1.96 -3.19
CA ALA A 157 -7.08 -2.99 -3.01
C ALA A 157 -7.97 -3.13 -4.25
N THR A 158 -8.42 -2.00 -4.82
CA THR A 158 -9.28 -1.96 -6.00
C THR A 158 -8.57 -2.55 -7.23
N VAL A 159 -7.35 -2.11 -7.50
CA VAL A 159 -6.55 -2.63 -8.63
C VAL A 159 -6.15 -4.09 -8.38
N GLY A 160 -5.78 -4.45 -7.14
CA GLY A 160 -5.49 -5.82 -6.75
C GLY A 160 -6.68 -6.76 -6.97
N ALA A 161 -7.91 -6.30 -6.76
CA ALA A 161 -9.11 -7.07 -7.03
C ALA A 161 -9.41 -7.22 -8.55
N ARG A 162 -9.06 -6.22 -9.37
CA ARG A 162 -9.32 -6.21 -10.81
C ARG A 162 -8.25 -6.93 -11.63
N ASP A 163 -6.97 -6.84 -11.23
CA ASP A 163 -5.83 -7.38 -11.98
C ASP A 163 -5.30 -8.67 -11.36
N HIS A 164 -5.79 -9.80 -11.86
CA HIS A 164 -5.43 -11.15 -11.40
C HIS A 164 -3.97 -11.56 -11.71
N ARG A 165 -3.24 -10.78 -12.51
CA ARG A 165 -1.82 -11.05 -12.82
C ARG A 165 -0.86 -10.42 -11.81
N LEU A 166 -1.35 -9.62 -10.86
CA LEU A 166 -0.50 -9.10 -9.78
C LEU A 166 -0.11 -10.22 -8.81
N LEU A 167 1.16 -10.19 -8.36
CA LEU A 167 1.68 -11.14 -7.36
C LEU A 167 0.99 -10.99 -6.00
N GLY A 168 0.57 -9.79 -5.65
CA GLY A 168 -0.10 -9.47 -4.41
C GLY A 168 -0.46 -8.01 -4.32
N ALA A 169 -1.27 -7.67 -3.31
CA ALA A 169 -1.67 -6.31 -2.98
C ALA A 169 -1.40 -6.01 -1.50
N GLY A 170 -1.05 -4.77 -1.18
CA GLY A 170 -0.75 -4.34 0.18
C GLY A 170 -1.37 -3.00 0.52
N LEU A 171 -1.66 -2.82 1.79
CA LEU A 171 -2.27 -1.63 2.39
C LEU A 171 -1.39 -1.10 3.51
N ILE A 172 -1.20 0.21 3.55
CA ILE A 172 -0.56 0.93 4.64
C ILE A 172 -1.55 1.98 5.12
N SER A 173 -2.04 1.85 6.36
CA SER A 173 -2.98 2.80 6.99
C SER A 173 -4.11 3.23 6.04
N ALA A 174 -4.77 2.25 5.41
CA ALA A 174 -5.66 2.50 4.29
C ALA A 174 -7.03 3.05 4.72
N GLY A 175 -7.47 4.10 4.03
CA GLY A 175 -8.84 4.60 4.11
C GLY A 175 -9.76 3.87 3.12
N ASN A 176 -10.94 3.44 3.57
CA ASN A 176 -11.96 2.91 2.68
C ASN A 176 -12.81 4.05 2.11
N MET A 177 -12.57 4.44 0.86
CA MET A 177 -13.25 5.59 0.26
C MET A 177 -14.76 5.38 0.11
N GLY A 178 -15.22 4.14 -0.01
CA GLY A 178 -16.64 3.83 -0.20
C GLY A 178 -17.52 4.03 1.02
N ILE A 179 -16.97 4.01 2.22
CA ILE A 179 -17.77 4.27 3.44
C ILE A 179 -17.95 5.75 3.72
N LEU A 180 -17.16 6.62 3.07
CA LEU A 180 -17.24 8.07 3.28
C LEU A 180 -18.58 8.65 2.81
N LYS A 181 -19.28 7.98 1.89
CA LYS A 181 -20.63 8.37 1.46
C LYS A 181 -21.65 8.43 2.61
N GLY A 182 -21.39 7.80 3.73
CA GLY A 182 -22.23 7.84 4.94
C GLY A 182 -22.00 9.08 5.83
N LEU A 183 -21.02 9.91 5.52
CA LEU A 183 -20.71 11.11 6.29
C LEU A 183 -21.54 12.32 5.82
N PRO A 184 -21.81 13.29 6.72
CA PRO A 184 -22.43 14.55 6.34
C PRO A 184 -21.60 15.30 5.28
N ARG A 185 -22.30 15.93 4.31
CA ARG A 185 -21.64 16.62 3.19
C ARG A 185 -20.67 17.73 3.65
N ASP A 186 -21.05 18.51 4.65
CA ASP A 186 -20.25 19.59 5.21
C ASP A 186 -18.96 19.07 5.87
N ALA A 187 -19.00 17.90 6.51
CA ALA A 187 -17.82 17.23 7.04
C ALA A 187 -16.88 16.80 5.92
N LEU A 188 -17.42 16.25 4.81
CA LEU A 188 -16.64 15.88 3.64
C LEU A 188 -16.03 17.07 2.92
N VAL A 189 -16.77 18.19 2.82
CA VAL A 189 -16.24 19.45 2.25
C VAL A 189 -15.08 19.97 3.09
N LYS A 190 -15.21 19.97 4.43
CA LYS A 190 -14.15 20.39 5.34
C LYS A 190 -12.90 19.51 5.20
N GLU A 191 -13.07 18.20 5.18
CA GLU A 191 -11.97 17.24 4.97
C GLU A 191 -11.32 17.43 3.60
N SER A 192 -12.11 17.62 2.56
CA SER A 192 -11.63 17.88 1.20
C SER A 192 -10.85 19.19 1.10
N ALA A 193 -11.27 20.25 1.81
CA ALA A 193 -10.55 21.51 1.85
C ALA A 193 -9.15 21.37 2.46
N SER A 194 -8.99 20.52 3.49
CA SER A 194 -7.70 20.23 4.13
C SER A 194 -6.76 19.45 3.22
N ASN A 195 -7.27 18.85 2.15
CA ASN A 195 -6.55 17.96 1.24
C ASN A 195 -6.53 18.43 -0.22
N ALA A 196 -6.84 19.72 -0.49
CA ALA A 196 -6.97 20.25 -1.86
C ALA A 196 -5.72 20.87 -2.44
N GLU A 197 -4.72 21.21 -1.61
CA GLU A 197 -3.61 22.11 -1.94
C GLU A 197 -2.82 21.71 -3.21
N THR A 198 -2.67 20.42 -3.47
CA THR A 198 -1.86 19.90 -4.57
C THR A 198 -2.67 19.27 -5.69
N LEU A 199 -3.99 19.52 -5.68
CA LEU A 199 -4.95 18.92 -6.59
C LEU A 199 -5.48 19.95 -7.60
N ALA A 200 -5.43 19.60 -8.87
CA ALA A 200 -5.81 20.48 -9.96
C ALA A 200 -7.25 20.23 -10.44
N ASP A 201 -7.89 21.29 -10.90
CA ASP A 201 -9.25 21.29 -11.50
C ASP A 201 -10.28 20.52 -10.68
N THR A 202 -10.21 20.71 -9.36
CA THR A 202 -11.17 20.18 -8.39
C THR A 202 -11.51 21.26 -7.35
N SER A 203 -12.49 20.98 -6.50
CA SER A 203 -12.78 21.82 -5.33
C SER A 203 -13.21 20.93 -4.17
N PRO A 204 -13.18 21.44 -2.92
CA PRO A 204 -13.69 20.70 -1.77
C PRO A 204 -15.10 20.17 -1.97
N GLU A 205 -15.98 20.95 -2.56
CA GLU A 205 -17.39 20.57 -2.82
C GLU A 205 -17.48 19.46 -3.87
N ARG A 206 -16.71 19.57 -4.98
CA ARG A 206 -16.68 18.53 -6.02
C ARG A 206 -16.15 17.20 -5.49
N MET A 207 -15.11 17.23 -4.66
CA MET A 207 -14.58 16.03 -4.02
C MET A 207 -15.58 15.40 -3.06
N ALA A 208 -16.26 16.23 -2.24
CA ALA A 208 -17.31 15.76 -1.34
C ALA A 208 -18.49 15.15 -2.10
N ASP A 209 -18.96 15.80 -3.18
CA ASP A 209 -20.07 15.32 -4.00
C ASP A 209 -19.72 14.00 -4.72
N GLU A 210 -18.47 13.84 -5.16
CA GLU A 210 -17.98 12.56 -5.73
C GLU A 210 -18.01 11.44 -4.69
N LEU A 211 -17.57 11.71 -3.45
CA LEU A 211 -17.60 10.71 -2.37
C LEU A 211 -19.03 10.34 -1.94
N ILE A 212 -19.95 11.30 -1.90
CA ILE A 212 -21.36 11.04 -1.58
C ILE A 212 -22.03 10.17 -2.64
N SER A 213 -21.73 10.45 -3.91
CA SER A 213 -22.26 9.70 -5.06
C SER A 213 -21.42 8.46 -5.41
N ALA A 214 -20.44 8.10 -4.57
CA ALA A 214 -19.53 7.01 -4.86
C ALA A 214 -20.25 5.68 -5.14
N PRO A 215 -19.93 4.99 -6.25
CA PRO A 215 -20.47 3.69 -6.56
C PRO A 215 -19.97 2.62 -5.57
N ASP A 216 -20.64 1.48 -5.54
CA ASP A 216 -20.36 0.41 -4.55
C ASP A 216 -18.92 -0.14 -4.61
N TRP A 217 -18.28 -0.08 -5.76
CA TRP A 217 -16.88 -0.54 -5.89
C TRP A 217 -15.86 0.35 -5.15
N PHE A 218 -16.25 1.57 -4.69
CA PHE A 218 -15.42 2.37 -3.79
C PHE A 218 -15.25 1.71 -2.43
N ASP A 219 -16.18 0.89 -2.00
CA ASP A 219 -15.98 0.05 -0.82
C ASP A 219 -15.08 -1.14 -1.20
N PHE A 220 -13.83 -1.09 -0.78
CA PHE A 220 -12.85 -2.11 -1.13
C PHE A 220 -13.21 -3.51 -0.57
N ARG A 221 -14.12 -3.62 0.41
CA ARG A 221 -14.62 -4.92 0.90
C ARG A 221 -15.33 -5.71 -0.19
N ASN A 222 -15.90 -5.04 -1.18
CA ASN A 222 -16.50 -5.69 -2.35
C ASN A 222 -15.48 -6.43 -3.22
N GLY A 223 -14.17 -6.07 -3.13
CA GLY A 223 -13.05 -6.79 -3.76
C GLY A 223 -12.54 -8.01 -3.00
N ALA A 224 -13.05 -8.30 -1.78
CA ALA A 224 -12.49 -9.30 -0.89
C ALA A 224 -12.42 -10.72 -1.49
N ALA A 225 -13.38 -11.11 -2.34
CA ALA A 225 -13.37 -12.41 -3.01
C ALA A 225 -12.19 -12.55 -3.98
N ALA A 226 -11.92 -11.52 -4.78
CA ALA A 226 -10.81 -11.49 -5.72
C ALA A 226 -9.44 -11.34 -5.03
N LEU A 227 -9.40 -10.76 -3.83
CA LEU A 227 -8.19 -10.64 -3.03
C LEU A 227 -7.86 -11.90 -2.22
N ALA A 228 -8.80 -12.84 -2.06
CA ALA A 228 -8.63 -14.03 -1.25
C ALA A 228 -7.69 -15.08 -1.88
N ASP A 229 -7.49 -15.04 -3.20
CA ASP A 229 -6.68 -16.03 -3.94
C ASP A 229 -5.18 -15.68 -3.99
N ARG A 230 -4.75 -14.53 -3.42
CA ARG A 230 -3.38 -14.02 -3.52
C ARG A 230 -2.79 -13.56 -2.19
N PRO A 231 -1.46 -13.36 -2.11
CA PRO A 231 -0.83 -12.73 -0.97
C PRO A 231 -1.35 -11.32 -0.75
N PHE A 232 -1.73 -11.03 0.50
CA PHE A 232 -2.26 -9.74 0.90
C PHE A 232 -1.52 -9.23 2.13
N LEU A 233 -1.04 -7.97 2.10
CA LEU A 233 -0.40 -7.29 3.22
C LEU A 233 -1.34 -6.23 3.79
N ALA A 234 -1.52 -6.22 5.11
CA ALA A 234 -2.31 -5.24 5.83
C ALA A 234 -1.46 -4.62 6.95
N LEU A 235 -1.02 -3.39 6.78
CA LEU A 235 -0.31 -2.62 7.79
C LEU A 235 -1.22 -1.51 8.28
N THR A 236 -1.52 -1.49 9.59
CA THR A 236 -2.41 -0.52 10.23
C THR A 236 -1.69 0.24 11.34
N SER A 237 -2.22 1.41 11.72
CA SER A 237 -1.68 2.29 12.74
C SER A 237 -2.79 2.87 13.64
N ASP A 238 -2.41 3.61 14.69
CA ASP A 238 -3.33 4.28 15.63
C ASP A 238 -3.90 5.59 15.05
N ASP A 239 -4.30 5.57 13.77
CA ASP A 239 -4.75 6.74 13.00
C ASP A 239 -6.29 6.85 12.87
N GLY A 240 -7.02 5.93 13.51
CA GLY A 240 -8.48 5.85 13.42
C GLY A 240 -8.99 5.12 12.17
N LEU A 241 -8.12 4.70 11.22
CA LEU A 241 -8.50 4.00 9.99
C LEU A 241 -8.29 2.48 10.07
N ALA A 242 -7.65 1.97 11.12
CA ALA A 242 -7.32 0.54 11.25
C ALA A 242 -8.54 -0.37 11.01
N GLY A 243 -9.71 0.00 11.55
CA GLY A 243 -10.96 -0.75 11.37
C GLY A 243 -11.38 -0.97 9.93
N HIS A 244 -11.07 -0.04 9.02
CA HIS A 244 -11.36 -0.19 7.59
C HIS A 244 -10.59 -1.37 6.97
N THR A 245 -9.29 -1.44 7.27
CA THR A 245 -8.42 -2.52 6.80
C THR A 245 -8.75 -3.85 7.48
N ASP A 246 -9.06 -3.84 8.79
CA ASP A 246 -9.43 -5.04 9.55
C ASP A 246 -10.72 -5.67 9.01
N ASP A 247 -11.72 -4.86 8.65
CA ASP A 247 -12.94 -5.33 7.99
C ASP A 247 -12.66 -6.01 6.65
N LEU A 248 -11.76 -5.45 5.84
CA LEU A 248 -11.35 -6.08 4.57
C LEU A 248 -10.61 -7.40 4.83
N VAL A 249 -9.66 -7.43 5.77
CA VAL A 249 -8.93 -8.65 6.15
C VAL A 249 -9.89 -9.74 6.63
N LYS A 250 -10.88 -9.38 7.47
CA LYS A 250 -11.94 -10.29 7.92
C LYS A 250 -12.74 -10.83 6.73
N ALA A 251 -13.13 -9.96 5.80
CA ALA A 251 -13.87 -10.36 4.61
C ALA A 251 -13.04 -11.26 3.67
N ILE A 252 -11.74 -11.01 3.49
CA ILE A 252 -10.83 -11.88 2.72
C ILE A 252 -10.72 -13.26 3.38
N ARG A 253 -10.49 -13.32 4.70
CA ARG A 253 -10.38 -14.58 5.44
C ARG A 253 -11.67 -15.41 5.40
N ALA A 254 -12.83 -14.75 5.50
CA ALA A 254 -14.14 -15.40 5.38
C ALA A 254 -14.37 -16.03 3.98
N ARG A 255 -13.64 -15.60 2.96
CA ARG A 255 -13.65 -16.15 1.60
C ARG A 255 -12.51 -17.16 1.34
N GLY A 256 -11.86 -17.63 2.40
CA GLY A 256 -10.80 -18.64 2.31
C GLY A 256 -9.40 -18.07 2.03
N GLY A 257 -9.20 -16.75 2.09
CA GLY A 257 -7.90 -16.11 1.95
C GLY A 257 -6.96 -16.50 3.09
N ARG A 258 -5.92 -17.29 2.78
CA ARG A 258 -4.95 -17.82 3.77
C ARG A 258 -3.60 -17.10 3.74
N ARG A 259 -3.31 -16.33 2.68
CA ARG A 259 -2.02 -15.64 2.50
C ARG A 259 -2.12 -14.17 2.91
N VAL A 260 -2.70 -13.91 4.09
CA VAL A 260 -2.85 -12.57 4.65
C VAL A 260 -1.81 -12.36 5.75
N THR A 261 -0.90 -11.42 5.52
CA THR A 261 0.01 -10.89 6.54
C THR A 261 -0.59 -9.60 7.08
N ALA A 262 -0.85 -9.54 8.38
CA ALA A 262 -1.39 -8.35 9.02
C ALA A 262 -0.48 -7.94 10.19
N TYR A 263 -0.25 -6.64 10.34
CA TYR A 263 0.50 -6.06 11.43
C TYR A 263 -0.07 -4.69 11.78
N HIS A 264 -0.15 -4.41 13.09
CA HIS A 264 -0.58 -3.11 13.63
C HIS A 264 0.58 -2.49 14.40
N ALA A 265 0.89 -1.22 14.12
CA ALA A 265 1.91 -0.46 14.82
C ALA A 265 1.26 0.66 15.65
N PRO A 266 1.71 0.88 16.90
CA PRO A 266 1.30 2.02 17.70
C PRO A 266 2.04 3.27 17.20
N THR A 267 1.54 3.87 16.12
CA THR A 267 2.15 5.03 15.45
C THR A 267 1.08 5.87 14.74
N ASP A 268 1.49 7.02 14.21
CA ASP A 268 0.61 7.91 13.45
C ASP A 268 0.33 7.40 12.02
N HIS A 269 -0.53 8.15 11.30
CA HIS A 269 -0.92 7.83 9.93
C HIS A 269 0.26 7.71 8.94
N GLY A 270 1.29 8.54 9.12
CA GLY A 270 2.51 8.55 8.29
C GLY A 270 3.56 7.52 8.70
N TRP A 271 3.36 6.81 9.83
CA TRP A 271 4.36 5.93 10.45
C TRP A 271 5.63 6.70 10.82
N SER A 272 5.51 7.95 11.27
CA SER A 272 6.62 8.89 11.40
C SER A 272 7.76 8.39 12.31
N ASP A 273 7.46 7.67 13.38
CA ASP A 273 8.43 7.07 14.30
C ASP A 273 8.66 5.57 14.07
N ARG A 274 8.08 4.98 12.99
CA ARG A 274 8.13 3.54 12.67
C ARG A 274 8.45 3.24 11.20
N ARG A 275 9.12 4.17 10.50
CA ARG A 275 9.46 3.98 9.06
C ARG A 275 10.31 2.73 8.81
N ILE A 276 11.33 2.49 9.64
CA ILE A 276 12.19 1.31 9.55
C ILE A 276 11.39 0.01 9.72
N ASP A 277 10.43 0.01 10.66
CA ASP A 277 9.57 -1.15 10.92
C ASP A 277 8.63 -1.41 9.75
N LEU A 278 8.00 -0.35 9.21
CA LEU A 278 7.19 -0.42 7.99
C LEU A 278 7.95 -1.02 6.81
N GLU A 279 9.15 -0.48 6.52
CA GLU A 279 10.02 -0.99 5.46
C GLU A 279 10.34 -2.47 5.67
N GLY A 280 10.65 -2.85 6.92
CA GLY A 280 10.94 -4.24 7.31
C GLY A 280 9.78 -5.19 7.01
N HIS A 281 8.56 -4.78 7.33
CA HIS A 281 7.36 -5.58 7.03
C HIS A 281 7.12 -5.73 5.54
N VAL A 282 7.24 -4.64 4.78
CA VAL A 282 7.06 -4.68 3.31
C VAL A 282 8.12 -5.56 2.65
N ILE A 283 9.41 -5.41 2.99
CA ILE A 283 10.48 -6.20 2.38
C ILE A 283 10.32 -7.69 2.69
N ARG A 284 9.96 -8.06 3.93
CA ARG A 284 9.69 -9.47 4.28
C ARG A 284 8.50 -10.01 3.48
N TRP A 285 7.43 -9.23 3.31
CA TRP A 285 6.29 -9.64 2.50
C TRP A 285 6.70 -9.85 1.04
N LEU A 286 7.45 -8.91 0.43
CA LEU A 286 7.95 -9.03 -0.94
C LEU A 286 8.81 -10.29 -1.14
N ALA A 287 9.62 -10.67 -0.15
CA ALA A 287 10.40 -11.91 -0.18
C ALA A 287 9.52 -13.18 -0.25
N THR A 288 8.28 -13.14 0.26
CA THR A 288 7.34 -14.26 0.14
C THR A 288 6.71 -14.38 -1.25
N LEU A 289 6.71 -13.29 -2.04
CA LEU A 289 6.15 -13.25 -3.40
C LEU A 289 7.10 -13.84 -4.44
N THR A 290 8.38 -13.76 -4.19
CA THR A 290 9.43 -14.25 -5.10
C THR A 290 10.43 -15.08 -4.30
N PRO A 291 10.17 -16.38 -4.09
CA PRO A 291 11.13 -17.24 -3.41
C PRO A 291 12.48 -17.23 -4.16
N PRO A 292 13.62 -17.41 -3.45
CA PRO A 292 14.93 -17.41 -4.08
C PRO A 292 14.98 -18.44 -5.21
N ARG A 293 15.58 -18.04 -6.34
CA ARG A 293 15.87 -18.99 -7.42
C ARG A 293 16.83 -20.05 -6.85
N LYS A 294 16.45 -21.32 -6.96
CA LYS A 294 17.28 -22.45 -6.58
C LYS A 294 18.53 -22.51 -7.46
#